data_f56849958fe36fc295d6a75439fe6229
#
_entry.id   f56849958fe36fc295d6a75439fe6229
#
_cell.length_a   1.000
_cell.length_b   1.000
_cell.length_c   1.000
_cell.angle_alpha   90.00
_cell.angle_beta   90.00
_cell.angle_gamma   90.00
#
_symmetry.space_group_name_H-M   'P 1'
#
loop_
_entity.id
_entity.type
_entity.pdbx_description
1 polymer ?
#
loop_
_entity_poly.entity_id
_entity_poly.type
_entity_poly.pdbx_seq_one_letter_code
_entity_poly.pdbx_strand_id
1 'polypeptide(L)'
;MYKLENKNYDFKRITTQDALKVKSMMMILANEKASIKDIETANQTLDSLALKYLTVENNGEWLENIDEFALGALFNNELAIIEISAQFQNRIKDFLQSLPSFQAGSQTAKRNK
;
A
#
# COMPACT_ATOMS: atom_id res chain seq x y z
N MET A 1 3.60 11.23 -7.18
CA MET A 1 5.04 10.93 -7.01
C MET A 1 5.48 11.32 -5.62
N TYR A 2 6.33 10.51 -5.04
CA TYR A 2 6.80 10.71 -3.66
C TYR A 2 8.31 10.82 -3.65
N LYS A 3 8.87 11.29 -2.56
CA LYS A 3 10.31 11.48 -2.45
C LYS A 3 10.81 10.99 -1.09
N LEU A 4 11.91 10.25 -1.11
CA LEU A 4 12.57 9.79 0.09
C LEU A 4 14.08 9.81 -0.16
N GLU A 5 14.84 10.49 0.70
CA GLU A 5 16.29 10.57 0.59
C GLU A 5 16.78 10.97 -0.81
N ASN A 6 16.16 12.00 -1.36
CA ASN A 6 16.52 12.53 -2.68
C ASN A 6 16.24 11.59 -3.86
N LYS A 7 15.54 10.51 -3.62
CA LYS A 7 15.08 9.62 -4.68
C LYS A 7 13.57 9.74 -4.82
N ASN A 8 13.10 9.77 -6.03
CA ASN A 8 11.68 9.77 -6.31
C ASN A 8 11.19 8.32 -6.36
N TYR A 9 9.98 8.09 -5.87
CA TYR A 9 9.37 6.79 -6.00
C TYR A 9 7.89 6.97 -6.28
N ASP A 10 7.28 5.93 -6.80
CA ASP A 10 5.84 5.93 -7.08
C ASP A 10 5.38 4.48 -7.09
N PHE A 11 4.09 4.29 -7.32
CA PHE A 11 3.52 2.95 -7.37
C PHE A 11 2.87 2.73 -8.71
N LYS A 12 3.03 1.52 -9.25
CA LYS A 12 2.37 1.12 -10.47
C LYS A 12 0.86 1.06 -10.22
N ARG A 13 0.12 0.98 -11.31
CA ARG A 13 -1.34 0.88 -11.22
C ARG A 13 -1.74 -0.37 -10.44
N ILE A 14 -2.52 -0.16 -9.40
CA ILE A 14 -2.90 -1.21 -8.47
C ILE A 14 -4.17 -1.89 -8.96
N THR A 15 -4.20 -3.22 -8.89
CA THR A 15 -5.40 -3.97 -9.26
C THR A 15 -6.46 -3.79 -8.17
N THR A 16 -7.71 -3.87 -8.58
CA THR A 16 -8.82 -3.78 -7.62
C THR A 16 -8.73 -4.89 -6.58
N GLN A 17 -8.35 -6.08 -7.00
CA GLN A 17 -8.23 -7.21 -6.09
C GLN A 17 -7.20 -6.95 -5.00
N ASP A 18 -6.04 -6.40 -5.36
CA ASP A 18 -5.01 -6.09 -4.38
C ASP A 18 -5.43 -4.90 -3.51
N ALA A 19 -6.14 -3.93 -4.09
CA ALA A 19 -6.65 -2.81 -3.30
C ALA A 19 -7.62 -3.30 -2.22
N LEU A 20 -8.47 -4.25 -2.55
CA LEU A 20 -9.38 -4.83 -1.57
C LEU A 20 -8.64 -5.61 -0.49
N LYS A 21 -7.55 -6.28 -0.86
CA LYS A 21 -6.72 -6.97 0.11
C LYS A 21 -6.08 -5.98 1.07
N VAL A 22 -5.60 -4.85 0.57
CA VAL A 22 -5.06 -3.79 1.42
C VAL A 22 -6.12 -3.31 2.40
N LYS A 23 -7.35 -3.07 1.90
CA LYS A 23 -8.44 -2.63 2.76
C LYS A 23 -8.69 -3.63 3.88
N SER A 24 -8.71 -4.92 3.57
CA SER A 24 -8.91 -5.96 4.57
C SER A 24 -7.82 -5.92 5.64
N MET A 25 -6.57 -5.74 5.22
CA MET A 25 -5.46 -5.69 6.17
C MET A 25 -5.55 -4.46 7.05
N MET A 26 -5.94 -3.32 6.48
CA MET A 26 -6.10 -2.10 7.25
C MET A 26 -7.22 -2.24 8.28
N MET A 27 -8.27 -2.97 7.95
CA MET A 27 -9.35 -3.23 8.90
C MET A 27 -8.86 -4.09 10.08
N ILE A 28 -7.98 -5.05 9.80
CA ILE A 28 -7.38 -5.83 10.88
C ILE A 28 -6.57 -4.93 11.80
N LEU A 29 -5.77 -4.04 11.24
CA LEU A 29 -4.96 -3.12 12.04
C LEU A 29 -5.79 -2.17 12.87
N ALA A 30 -7.00 -1.84 12.41
CA ALA A 30 -7.89 -0.95 13.13
C ALA A 30 -8.73 -1.67 14.18
N ASN A 31 -8.69 -3.00 14.20
CA ASN A 31 -9.48 -3.78 15.12
C ASN A 31 -8.75 -3.92 16.46
N GLU A 32 -9.30 -3.34 17.51
CA GLU A 32 -8.69 -3.38 18.83
C GLU A 32 -8.55 -4.79 19.39
N LYS A 33 -9.37 -5.72 18.89
CA LYS A 33 -9.36 -7.10 19.38
C LYS A 33 -8.48 -8.02 18.54
N ALA A 34 -7.79 -7.48 17.53
CA ALA A 34 -6.94 -8.31 16.70
C ALA A 34 -5.77 -8.86 17.52
N SER A 35 -5.40 -10.11 17.26
CA SER A 35 -4.27 -10.71 17.93
C SER A 35 -2.96 -10.14 17.41
N ILE A 36 -1.89 -10.29 18.19
CA ILE A 36 -0.57 -9.85 17.77
C ILE A 36 -0.19 -10.54 16.45
N LYS A 37 -0.51 -11.82 16.33
CA LYS A 37 -0.22 -12.56 15.11
C LYS A 37 -0.95 -11.99 13.91
N ASP A 38 -2.21 -11.63 14.08
CA ASP A 38 -3.00 -11.04 13.00
C ASP A 38 -2.41 -9.70 12.56
N ILE A 39 -1.99 -8.90 13.53
CA ILE A 39 -1.38 -7.60 13.25
C ILE A 39 -0.07 -7.77 12.50
N GLU A 40 0.77 -8.71 12.92
CA GLU A 40 2.03 -8.99 12.22
C GLU A 40 1.78 -9.44 10.80
N THR A 41 0.82 -10.34 10.60
CA THR A 41 0.48 -10.84 9.28
C THR A 41 -0.03 -9.71 8.39
N ALA A 42 -0.89 -8.84 8.94
CA ALA A 42 -1.41 -7.71 8.18
C ALA A 42 -0.30 -6.77 7.76
N ASN A 43 0.62 -6.45 8.66
CA ASN A 43 1.74 -5.57 8.33
C ASN A 43 2.65 -6.18 7.28
N GLN A 44 2.96 -7.47 7.38
CA GLN A 44 3.79 -8.15 6.40
C GLN A 44 3.12 -8.16 5.03
N THR A 45 1.82 -8.38 4.99
CA THR A 45 1.07 -8.38 3.74
C THR A 45 1.08 -7.00 3.09
N LEU A 46 0.87 -5.95 3.90
CA LEU A 46 0.89 -4.58 3.39
C LEU A 46 2.27 -4.21 2.85
N ASP A 47 3.33 -4.58 3.56
CA ASP A 47 4.68 -4.30 3.10
C ASP A 47 4.99 -5.03 1.79
N SER A 48 4.58 -6.30 1.70
CA SER A 48 4.81 -7.08 0.48
C SER A 48 4.07 -6.49 -0.72
N LEU A 49 2.84 -6.04 -0.50
CA LEU A 49 2.06 -5.42 -1.58
C LEU A 49 2.66 -4.09 -1.98
N ALA A 50 3.12 -3.29 -1.00
CA ALA A 50 3.78 -2.03 -1.33
C ALA A 50 4.99 -2.27 -2.21
N LEU A 51 5.82 -3.26 -1.87
CA LEU A 51 7.01 -3.58 -2.67
C LEU A 51 6.64 -4.11 -4.06
N LYS A 52 5.55 -4.84 -4.15
CA LYS A 52 5.08 -5.38 -5.44
C LYS A 52 4.81 -4.27 -6.45
N TYR A 53 4.27 -3.15 -6.00
CA TYR A 53 3.89 -2.04 -6.86
C TYR A 53 4.90 -0.91 -6.91
N LEU A 54 5.92 -0.97 -6.06
CA LEU A 54 6.89 0.11 -5.92
C LEU A 54 7.77 0.25 -7.17
N THR A 55 7.97 1.51 -7.58
CA THR A 55 8.99 1.85 -8.57
C THR A 55 9.83 2.97 -7.96
N VAL A 56 11.13 2.91 -8.16
CA VAL A 56 12.06 3.90 -7.61
C VAL A 56 12.94 4.42 -8.74
N GLU A 57 13.07 5.74 -8.80
CA GLU A 57 13.97 6.38 -9.77
C GLU A 57 15.37 6.42 -9.18
N ASN A 58 16.28 5.80 -9.91
CA ASN A 58 17.70 5.77 -9.51
C ASN A 58 18.53 6.17 -10.71
N ASN A 59 19.22 7.30 -10.60
CA ASN A 59 20.07 7.82 -11.68
C ASN A 59 19.31 7.98 -13.00
N GLY A 60 18.07 8.45 -12.90
CA GLY A 60 17.24 8.70 -14.08
C GLY A 60 16.52 7.49 -14.63
N GLU A 61 16.66 6.35 -13.99
CA GLU A 61 16.04 5.11 -14.44
C GLU A 61 15.05 4.62 -13.40
N TRP A 62 13.85 4.24 -13.84
CA TRP A 62 12.83 3.72 -12.94
C TRP A 62 13.00 2.22 -12.79
N LEU A 63 13.25 1.78 -11.55
CA LEU A 63 13.45 0.38 -11.22
C LEU A 63 12.18 -0.24 -10.69
N GLU A 64 11.96 -1.50 -11.04
CA GLU A 64 10.80 -2.29 -10.59
C GLU A 64 11.27 -3.57 -9.90
N ASN A 65 10.31 -4.32 -9.38
CA ASN A 65 10.58 -5.62 -8.74
C ASN A 65 11.57 -5.47 -7.60
N ILE A 66 11.29 -4.50 -6.75
CA ILE A 66 12.17 -4.17 -5.64
C ILE A 66 11.79 -5.02 -4.44
N ASP A 67 12.71 -5.86 -3.97
CA ASP A 67 12.50 -6.60 -2.74
C ASP A 67 13.13 -5.84 -1.57
N GLU A 68 13.04 -6.41 -0.37
CA GLU A 68 13.57 -5.74 0.81
C GLU A 68 15.07 -5.53 0.73
N PHE A 69 15.78 -6.47 0.14
CA PHE A 69 17.23 -6.34 -0.02
C PHE A 69 17.57 -5.17 -0.95
N ALA A 70 16.90 -5.12 -2.10
CA ALA A 70 17.11 -4.04 -3.06
C ALA A 70 16.71 -2.69 -2.45
N LEU A 71 15.63 -2.67 -1.68
CA LEU A 71 15.21 -1.46 -1.01
C LEU A 71 16.29 -0.94 -0.07
N GLY A 72 16.91 -1.84 0.71
CA GLY A 72 17.98 -1.45 1.60
C GLY A 72 19.19 -0.91 0.88
N ALA A 73 19.44 -1.41 -0.34
CA ALA A 73 20.55 -0.91 -1.15
C ALA A 73 20.27 0.45 -1.75
N LEU A 74 19.00 0.71 -2.08
CA LEU A 74 18.61 1.99 -2.68
C LEU A 74 18.49 3.11 -1.65
N PHE A 75 17.98 2.78 -0.48
CA PHE A 75 17.79 3.75 0.60
C PHE A 75 18.62 3.32 1.79
N ASN A 76 19.55 4.13 2.18
CA ASN A 76 20.37 3.83 3.35
C ASN A 76 19.58 4.15 4.62
N ASN A 77 18.42 3.52 4.76
CA ASN A 77 17.46 3.83 5.81
C ASN A 77 16.61 2.59 6.09
N GLU A 78 16.78 2.03 7.26
CA GLU A 78 16.02 0.82 7.64
C GLU A 78 14.51 1.09 7.76
N LEU A 79 14.13 2.34 7.92
CA LEU A 79 12.74 2.71 8.05
C LEU A 79 12.07 3.05 6.73
N ALA A 80 12.80 2.90 5.61
CA ALA A 80 12.26 3.21 4.29
C ALA A 80 10.98 2.44 3.99
N ILE A 81 10.93 1.16 4.37
CA ILE A 81 9.74 0.35 4.11
C ILE A 81 8.52 0.89 4.87
N ILE A 82 8.71 1.42 6.06
CA ILE A 82 7.61 1.96 6.86
C ILE A 82 7.03 3.19 6.16
N GLU A 83 7.89 4.09 5.71
CA GLU A 83 7.45 5.29 5.01
C GLU A 83 6.75 4.94 3.70
N ILE A 84 7.35 4.05 2.93
CA ILE A 84 6.81 3.66 1.62
C ILE A 84 5.48 2.93 1.79
N SER A 85 5.38 2.04 2.78
CA SER A 85 4.15 1.31 3.04
C SER A 85 3.02 2.26 3.47
N ALA A 86 3.36 3.28 4.27
CA ALA A 86 2.38 4.27 4.69
C ALA A 86 1.82 5.04 3.50
N GLN A 87 2.69 5.45 2.56
CA GLN A 87 2.24 6.17 1.37
C GLN A 87 1.44 5.26 0.44
N PHE A 88 1.82 4.00 0.36
CA PHE A 88 1.06 3.01 -0.40
C PHE A 88 -0.36 2.89 0.14
N GLN A 89 -0.50 2.78 1.45
CA GLN A 89 -1.81 2.67 2.08
C GLN A 89 -2.65 3.92 1.85
N ASN A 90 -2.04 5.08 1.92
CA ASN A 90 -2.75 6.33 1.63
C ASN A 90 -3.24 6.37 0.19
N ARG A 91 -2.41 5.92 -0.74
CA ARG A 91 -2.77 5.85 -2.15
C ARG A 91 -3.98 4.93 -2.36
N ILE A 92 -3.98 3.79 -1.67
CA ILE A 92 -5.08 2.84 -1.76
C ILE A 92 -6.37 3.43 -1.18
N LYS A 93 -6.28 4.12 -0.06
CA LYS A 93 -7.45 4.77 0.53
C LYS A 93 -8.07 5.76 -0.45
N ASP A 94 -7.24 6.58 -1.08
CA ASP A 94 -7.72 7.54 -2.07
C ASP A 94 -8.36 6.84 -3.26
N PHE A 95 -7.73 5.77 -3.73
CA PHE A 95 -8.24 4.99 -4.83
C PHE A 95 -9.62 4.40 -4.51
N LEU A 96 -9.76 3.80 -3.34
CA LEU A 96 -11.02 3.20 -2.93
C LEU A 96 -12.11 4.24 -2.78
N GLN A 97 -11.77 5.40 -2.25
CA GLN A 97 -12.75 6.48 -2.10
C GLN A 97 -13.20 7.04 -3.44
N SER A 98 -12.34 6.97 -4.45
CA SER A 98 -12.66 7.48 -5.77
C SER A 98 -13.50 6.50 -6.60
N LEU A 99 -13.68 5.27 -6.14
CA LEU A 99 -14.44 4.27 -6.88
C LEU A 99 -15.92 4.38 -6.55
N PRO A 100 -16.73 4.90 -7.48
CA PRO A 100 -18.17 5.04 -7.20
C PRO A 100 -18.84 3.71 -6.89
N SER A 101 -18.37 2.63 -7.52
CA SER A 101 -18.97 1.32 -7.34
C SER A 101 -18.82 0.82 -5.89
N PHE A 102 -17.73 1.18 -5.22
CA PHE A 102 -17.59 0.82 -3.82
C PHE A 102 -18.59 1.54 -2.94
N GLN A 103 -18.64 2.85 -3.12
CA GLN A 103 -19.55 3.66 -2.33
C GLN A 103 -20.97 3.29 -2.67
N ALA A 104 -21.27 3.14 -3.95
CA ALA A 104 -22.58 2.74 -4.38
C ALA A 104 -22.92 1.34 -3.89
N GLY A 105 -21.95 0.45 -3.87
CA GLY A 105 -22.18 -0.91 -3.39
C GLY A 105 -22.63 -0.94 -1.96
N SER A 106 -21.97 -0.20 -1.10
CA SER A 106 -22.37 -0.16 0.29
C SER A 106 -23.65 0.64 0.49
N GLN A 107 -23.90 1.61 -0.37
CA GLN A 107 -25.09 2.44 -0.27
C GLN A 107 -26.27 1.89 -1.04
N THR A 108 -25.98 1.19 -2.12
CA THR A 108 -27.04 0.65 -2.96
C THR A 108 -27.95 -0.25 -2.16
N ALA A 109 -27.39 -1.02 -1.28
CA ALA A 109 -28.18 -1.87 -0.43
C ALA A 109 -29.22 -1.04 0.34
N LYS A 110 -28.87 0.17 0.67
CA LYS A 110 -29.78 1.06 1.38
C LYS A 110 -30.75 1.75 0.45
N ARG A 111 -30.27 2.18 -0.69
CA ARG A 111 -31.11 2.96 -1.59
C ARG A 111 -32.12 2.10 -2.31
N ASN A 112 -31.78 0.87 -2.47
CA ASN A 112 -32.71 -0.03 -3.14
C ASN A 112 -33.86 -0.44 -2.26
N LYS A 113 -33.89 0.23 -1.19
CA LYS A 113 -34.98 0.07 -0.32
C LYS A 113 -36.24 0.54 -0.83
#